data_52319c6c28d4eb4afe22cf4fa512083b
#
_entry.id   52319c6c28d4eb4afe22cf4fa512083b
#
_cell.length_a   1.000
_cell.length_b   1.000
_cell.length_c   1.000
_cell.angle_alpha   90.00
_cell.angle_beta   90.00
_cell.angle_gamma   90.00
#
_symmetry.space_group_name_H-M   'P 1'
#
loop_
_entity.id
_entity.type
_entity.pdbx_description
1 polymer ?
#
loop_
_entity_poly.entity_id
_entity_poly.type
_entity_poly.pdbx_seq_one_letter_code
_entity_poly.pdbx_strand_id
1 'polypeptide(L)'
;LHPEGPEKIVENFGMWPEQDVEEGFDEKGFDEYVEKCKEQYGEKTTQGCFAPWLIHKKDLEKIGGHDYRFKSAREDSDLFNRMVLGGMNLIQSWNSFVYHLTARGGQFQHGKLTKDHSQKSVEWQNLMNNSTREFIRKWGSVVKHDALMYPIIQPKYDIAFKIKNCDL
;
A
#
# COMPACT_ATOMS: atom_id res chain seq x y z
N LEU A 1 -5.69 -1.63 5.40
CA LEU A 1 -6.74 -1.54 6.41
C LEU A 1 -8.05 -2.03 5.84
N HIS A 2 -8.47 -3.22 6.23
CA HIS A 2 -9.69 -3.85 5.72
C HIS A 2 -10.89 -3.41 6.57
N PRO A 3 -12.00 -2.92 5.98
CA PRO A 3 -13.13 -2.39 6.76
C PRO A 3 -13.86 -3.43 7.59
N GLU A 4 -13.72 -4.70 7.29
CA GLU A 4 -14.33 -5.82 8.00
C GLU A 4 -13.32 -6.73 8.69
N GLY A 5 -12.02 -6.41 8.56
CA GLY A 5 -10.93 -7.23 9.06
C GLY A 5 -10.47 -6.85 10.46
N PRO A 6 -9.68 -7.71 11.10
CA PRO A 6 -9.10 -7.45 12.41
C PRO A 6 -8.19 -6.22 12.45
N GLU A 7 -7.70 -5.77 11.33
CA GLU A 7 -6.87 -4.58 11.18
C GLU A 7 -7.61 -3.27 11.49
N LYS A 8 -8.93 -3.28 11.62
CA LYS A 8 -9.70 -2.15 12.19
C LYS A 8 -9.50 -2.01 13.70
N ILE A 9 -9.10 -3.07 14.33
CA ILE A 9 -8.83 -3.08 15.74
C ILE A 9 -7.40 -2.60 15.90
N VAL A 10 -7.24 -1.30 16.08
CA VAL A 10 -5.94 -0.69 16.33
C VAL A 10 -5.56 -1.00 17.78
N GLU A 11 -5.05 -2.20 18.02
CA GLU A 11 -4.34 -2.47 19.25
C GLU A 11 -2.92 -1.93 19.15
N ASN A 12 -2.51 -1.25 20.18
CA ASN A 12 -1.19 -0.64 20.24
C ASN A 12 -0.25 -1.58 21.00
N PHE A 13 0.70 -2.16 20.28
CA PHE A 13 1.75 -3.01 20.84
C PHE A 13 3.09 -2.26 20.96
N GLY A 14 3.05 -0.95 21.07
CA GLY A 14 4.22 -0.12 21.20
C GLY A 14 4.81 0.31 19.86
N MET A 15 5.92 0.99 19.97
CA MET A 15 6.67 1.59 18.86
C MET A 15 8.14 1.19 18.95
N TRP A 16 8.94 1.63 18.00
CA TRP A 16 10.38 1.54 18.14
C TRP A 16 10.81 2.26 19.43
N PRO A 17 11.69 1.65 20.24
CA PRO A 17 12.24 2.35 21.38
C PRO A 17 12.95 3.63 20.89
N GLU A 18 12.53 4.76 21.40
CA GLU A 18 13.29 5.99 21.32
C GLU A 18 14.41 5.93 22.37
N GLN A 19 15.47 6.71 22.19
CA GLN A 19 16.65 6.65 23.08
C GLN A 19 16.33 6.87 24.56
N ASP A 20 15.13 7.41 24.88
CA ASP A 20 14.70 7.78 26.22
C ASP A 20 13.38 7.11 26.67
N VAL A 21 12.86 6.11 25.91
CA VAL A 21 11.61 5.40 26.26
C VAL A 21 11.89 3.91 26.42
N GLU A 22 11.68 3.41 27.63
CA GLU A 22 11.91 2.00 27.97
C GLU A 22 10.90 1.03 27.30
N GLU A 23 9.75 1.51 26.86
CA GLU A 23 8.70 0.70 26.26
C GLU A 23 8.90 0.60 24.73
N GLY A 24 9.49 -0.50 24.32
CA GLY A 24 9.62 -0.90 22.91
C GLY A 24 8.36 -1.59 22.38
N PHE A 25 8.52 -2.31 21.27
CA PHE A 25 7.48 -3.16 20.70
C PHE A 25 7.20 -4.36 21.63
N ASP A 26 5.94 -4.53 22.02
CA ASP A 26 5.45 -5.67 22.78
C ASP A 26 5.19 -6.86 21.84
N GLU A 27 6.25 -7.59 21.53
CA GLU A 27 6.20 -8.78 20.66
C GLU A 27 5.28 -9.86 21.26
N LYS A 28 5.35 -10.08 22.56
CA LYS A 28 4.54 -11.10 23.22
C LYS A 28 3.05 -10.78 23.16
N GLY A 29 2.67 -9.55 23.47
CA GLY A 29 1.28 -9.08 23.37
C GLY A 29 0.76 -9.16 21.93
N PHE A 30 1.60 -8.83 20.96
CA PHE A 30 1.25 -8.98 19.54
C PHE A 30 1.04 -10.45 19.15
N ASP A 31 1.91 -11.35 19.57
CA ASP A 31 1.78 -12.79 19.28
C ASP A 31 0.50 -13.37 19.91
N GLU A 32 0.20 -13.02 21.17
CA GLU A 32 -1.05 -13.43 21.84
C GLU A 32 -2.30 -12.90 21.11
N TYR A 33 -2.23 -11.66 20.61
CA TYR A 33 -3.30 -11.09 19.79
C TYR A 33 -3.48 -11.84 18.47
N VAL A 34 -2.38 -12.16 17.79
CA VAL A 34 -2.40 -12.93 16.53
C VAL A 34 -3.04 -14.30 16.73
N GLU A 35 -2.68 -15.02 17.81
CA GLU A 35 -3.28 -16.33 18.09
C GLU A 35 -4.79 -16.22 18.36
N LYS A 36 -5.24 -15.24 19.13
CA LYS A 36 -6.68 -14.97 19.31
C LYS A 36 -7.40 -14.70 17.99
N CYS A 37 -6.78 -13.91 17.10
CA CYS A 37 -7.35 -13.65 15.79
C CYS A 37 -7.43 -14.90 14.93
N LYS A 38 -6.41 -15.76 14.96
CA LYS A 38 -6.41 -17.05 14.25
C LYS A 38 -7.53 -17.98 14.76
N GLU A 39 -7.69 -18.05 16.07
CA GLU A 39 -8.79 -18.84 16.69
C GLU A 39 -10.16 -18.28 16.29
N GLN A 40 -10.32 -16.96 16.27
CA GLN A 40 -11.59 -16.30 16.00
C GLN A 40 -11.97 -16.36 14.51
N TYR A 41 -11.02 -16.17 13.62
CA TYR A 41 -11.29 -15.99 12.19
C TYR A 41 -10.95 -17.22 11.35
N GLY A 42 -10.09 -18.12 11.87
CA GLY A 42 -9.68 -19.32 11.17
C GLY A 42 -9.06 -19.02 9.81
N GLU A 43 -9.48 -19.74 8.80
CA GLU A 43 -9.00 -19.56 7.42
C GLU A 43 -9.88 -18.60 6.58
N LYS A 44 -10.56 -17.69 7.24
CA LYS A 44 -11.39 -16.68 6.56
C LYS A 44 -10.54 -15.87 5.61
N THR A 45 -11.07 -15.67 4.41
CA THR A 45 -10.49 -14.79 3.39
C THR A 45 -11.55 -13.83 2.85
N THR A 46 -11.11 -12.69 2.35
CA THR A 46 -11.94 -11.72 1.64
C THR A 46 -11.21 -11.22 0.41
N GLN A 47 -11.92 -10.63 -0.53
CA GLN A 47 -11.27 -9.84 -1.57
C GLN A 47 -10.61 -8.62 -0.94
N GLY A 48 -9.52 -8.19 -1.52
CA GLY A 48 -8.79 -7.00 -1.11
C GLY A 48 -7.30 -7.18 -1.28
N CYS A 49 -6.58 -6.10 -1.19
CA CYS A 49 -5.14 -6.16 -1.27
C CYS A 49 -4.52 -5.02 -0.47
N PHE A 50 -3.59 -5.37 0.39
CA PHE A 50 -2.76 -4.42 1.11
C PHE A 50 -1.37 -5.04 1.33
N ALA A 51 -0.38 -4.20 1.55
CA ALA A 51 0.97 -4.67 1.86
C ALA A 51 1.05 -5.19 3.32
N PRO A 52 1.85 -6.24 3.58
CA PRO A 52 2.63 -7.01 2.62
C PRO A 52 1.78 -7.99 1.82
N TRP A 53 2.26 -8.38 0.66
CA TRP A 53 1.57 -9.30 -0.24
C TRP A 53 2.51 -10.39 -0.75
N LEU A 54 1.94 -11.53 -1.13
CA LEU A 54 2.63 -12.68 -1.68
C LEU A 54 2.12 -12.97 -3.09
N ILE A 55 3.04 -13.18 -4.02
CA ILE A 55 2.74 -13.54 -5.41
C ILE A 55 3.76 -14.54 -5.92
N HIS A 56 3.36 -15.45 -6.78
CA HIS A 56 4.33 -16.29 -7.48
C HIS A 56 5.19 -15.48 -8.45
N LYS A 57 6.49 -15.73 -8.46
CA LYS A 57 7.44 -15.04 -9.33
C LYS A 57 7.02 -15.02 -10.79
N LYS A 58 6.56 -16.17 -11.33
CA LYS A 58 6.07 -16.30 -12.71
C LYS A 58 4.88 -15.37 -13.02
N ASP A 59 4.01 -15.14 -12.03
CA ASP A 59 2.84 -14.29 -12.22
C ASP A 59 3.23 -12.81 -12.14
N LEU A 60 4.20 -12.46 -11.29
CA LEU A 60 4.81 -11.13 -11.27
C LEU A 60 5.53 -10.82 -12.59
N GLU A 61 6.29 -11.77 -13.13
CA GLU A 61 6.98 -11.65 -14.42
C GLU A 61 5.98 -11.48 -15.57
N LYS A 62 4.88 -12.24 -15.57
CA LYS A 62 3.81 -12.16 -16.58
C LYS A 62 3.19 -10.76 -16.68
N ILE A 63 3.05 -10.05 -15.57
CA ILE A 63 2.52 -8.67 -15.57
C ILE A 63 3.60 -7.60 -15.68
N GLY A 64 4.87 -7.99 -15.88
CA GLY A 64 5.99 -7.08 -16.13
C GLY A 64 6.67 -6.53 -14.87
N GLY A 65 6.45 -7.13 -13.69
CA GLY A 65 7.10 -6.71 -12.45
C GLY A 65 6.71 -5.31 -12.00
N HIS A 66 7.55 -4.69 -11.20
CA HIS A 66 7.36 -3.29 -10.79
C HIS A 66 7.72 -2.32 -11.92
N ASP A 67 6.92 -1.26 -12.06
CA ASP A 67 7.19 -0.20 -13.01
C ASP A 67 8.21 0.79 -12.41
N TYR A 68 9.38 0.90 -13.02
CA TYR A 68 10.50 1.73 -12.55
C TYR A 68 10.21 3.23 -12.44
N ARG A 69 9.12 3.71 -13.04
CA ARG A 69 8.67 5.09 -12.94
C ARG A 69 8.16 5.45 -11.55
N PHE A 70 7.71 4.45 -10.81
CA PHE A 70 7.20 4.63 -9.44
C PHE A 70 8.29 4.32 -8.42
N LYS A 71 8.99 5.36 -7.95
CA LYS A 71 10.18 5.20 -7.09
C LYS A 71 9.86 5.18 -5.60
N SER A 72 8.76 5.75 -5.16
CA SER A 72 8.48 5.93 -3.73
C SER A 72 7.02 5.90 -3.36
N ALA A 73 6.13 5.80 -4.31
CA ALA A 73 4.68 5.72 -4.07
C ALA A 73 3.97 5.35 -5.36
N ARG A 74 2.77 4.79 -5.22
CA ARG A 74 1.91 4.33 -6.32
C ARG A 74 2.44 3.08 -7.04
N GLU A 75 3.60 2.55 -6.66
CA GLU A 75 4.17 1.30 -7.18
C GLU A 75 3.28 0.10 -6.88
N ASP A 76 2.74 0.03 -5.66
CA ASP A 76 1.78 -0.97 -5.21
C ASP A 76 0.44 -0.83 -5.94
N SER A 77 -0.11 0.37 -6.00
CA SER A 77 -1.38 0.64 -6.67
C SER A 77 -1.31 0.33 -8.17
N ASP A 78 -0.19 0.65 -8.82
CA ASP A 78 0.06 0.29 -10.22
C ASP A 78 0.12 -1.23 -10.40
N LEU A 79 0.83 -1.89 -9.49
CA LEU A 79 0.98 -3.34 -9.54
C LEU A 79 -0.37 -4.03 -9.36
N PHE A 80 -1.15 -3.62 -8.36
CA PHE A 80 -2.48 -4.19 -8.10
C PHE A 80 -3.44 -3.98 -9.27
N ASN A 81 -3.43 -2.80 -9.89
CA ASN A 81 -4.19 -2.59 -11.12
C ASN A 81 -3.80 -3.59 -12.21
N ARG A 82 -2.50 -3.83 -12.41
CA ARG A 82 -2.04 -4.80 -13.43
C ARG A 82 -2.34 -6.23 -13.05
N MET A 83 -2.31 -6.59 -11.78
CA MET A 83 -2.75 -7.91 -11.29
C MET A 83 -4.22 -8.16 -11.62
N VAL A 84 -5.10 -7.19 -11.32
CA VAL A 84 -6.54 -7.29 -11.62
C VAL A 84 -6.77 -7.42 -13.13
N LEU A 85 -6.12 -6.58 -13.94
CA LEU A 85 -6.22 -6.67 -15.41
C LEU A 85 -5.62 -7.96 -15.96
N GLY A 86 -4.64 -8.54 -15.26
CA GLY A 86 -4.07 -9.86 -15.58
C GLY A 86 -4.95 -11.04 -15.15
N GLY A 87 -6.14 -10.79 -14.59
CA GLY A 87 -7.08 -11.80 -14.14
C GLY A 87 -6.70 -12.48 -12.82
N MET A 88 -5.87 -11.84 -12.00
CA MET A 88 -5.49 -12.38 -10.70
C MET A 88 -6.55 -12.05 -9.65
N ASN A 89 -6.82 -13.00 -8.76
CA ASN A 89 -7.61 -12.76 -7.57
C ASN A 89 -6.72 -12.17 -6.48
N LEU A 90 -7.13 -11.02 -5.95
CA LEU A 90 -6.48 -10.40 -4.79
C LEU A 90 -7.25 -10.81 -3.54
N ILE A 91 -6.61 -11.62 -2.71
CA ILE A 91 -7.22 -12.23 -1.54
C ILE A 91 -6.46 -11.78 -0.31
N GLN A 92 -7.18 -11.27 0.67
CA GLN A 92 -6.67 -10.95 2.00
C GLN A 92 -6.96 -12.11 2.96
N SER A 93 -5.94 -12.62 3.60
CA SER A 93 -6.06 -13.62 4.68
C SER A 93 -6.30 -12.93 6.02
N TRP A 94 -7.25 -13.47 6.81
CA TRP A 94 -7.58 -12.95 8.14
C TRP A 94 -6.77 -13.58 9.26
N ASN A 95 -5.88 -14.51 8.94
CA ASN A 95 -4.97 -15.15 9.88
C ASN A 95 -3.48 -14.85 9.60
N SER A 96 -3.22 -13.85 8.76
CA SER A 96 -1.87 -13.38 8.47
C SER A 96 -1.72 -11.92 8.89
N PHE A 97 -0.85 -11.67 9.84
CA PHE A 97 -0.73 -10.37 10.48
C PHE A 97 0.69 -9.83 10.37
N VAL A 98 0.77 -8.52 10.26
CA VAL A 98 2.03 -7.78 10.36
C VAL A 98 1.79 -6.54 11.21
N TYR A 99 2.62 -6.34 12.20
CA TYR A 99 2.61 -5.09 12.95
C TYR A 99 3.40 -4.03 12.20
N HIS A 100 2.74 -2.94 11.83
CA HIS A 100 3.34 -1.86 11.09
C HIS A 100 3.92 -0.81 12.03
N LEU A 101 5.22 -0.90 12.28
CA LEU A 101 5.97 0.14 13.00
C LEU A 101 6.08 1.38 12.11
N THR A 102 5.18 2.34 12.32
CA THR A 102 5.06 3.54 11.49
C THR A 102 6.23 4.52 11.70
N ALA A 103 6.30 5.57 10.88
CA ALA A 103 7.22 6.70 11.02
C ALA A 103 8.73 6.38 10.89
N ARG A 104 9.10 5.27 10.24
CA ARG A 104 10.52 4.89 10.00
C ARG A 104 10.91 4.84 8.52
N GLY A 105 9.98 5.12 7.63
CA GLY A 105 10.25 5.13 6.19
C GLY A 105 10.91 6.42 5.70
N GLY A 106 11.31 6.43 4.42
CA GLY A 106 11.96 7.57 3.76
C GLY A 106 11.11 8.86 3.68
N GLN A 107 9.86 8.81 4.11
CA GLN A 107 8.99 9.98 4.26
C GLN A 107 9.44 10.93 5.38
N PHE A 108 10.19 10.39 6.35
CA PHE A 108 10.77 11.16 7.45
C PHE A 108 12.28 11.25 7.23
N GLN A 109 12.87 12.41 7.46
CA GLN A 109 14.30 12.60 7.22
C GLN A 109 15.14 11.57 7.99
N HIS A 110 15.69 10.59 7.27
CA HIS A 110 16.67 9.61 7.74
C HIS A 110 16.33 8.90 9.06
N GLY A 111 15.05 8.60 9.31
CA GLY A 111 14.65 7.88 10.51
C GLY A 111 14.81 8.66 11.82
N LYS A 112 15.14 9.94 11.76
CA LYS A 112 15.07 10.82 12.94
C LYS A 112 13.60 11.15 13.18
N LEU A 113 13.07 10.61 14.26
CA LEU A 113 11.83 11.12 14.83
C LEU A 113 12.06 12.57 15.22
N THR A 114 11.57 13.48 14.41
CA THR A 114 11.38 14.85 14.90
C THR A 114 10.17 14.81 15.82
N LYS A 115 10.19 15.54 16.92
CA LYS A 115 9.04 15.69 17.86
C LYS A 115 7.77 16.14 17.14
N ASP A 116 7.91 16.61 15.92
CA ASP A 116 6.83 16.97 15.01
C ASP A 116 6.80 16.00 13.84
N HIS A 117 6.01 14.91 13.97
CA HIS A 117 5.77 13.91 12.93
C HIS A 117 5.06 14.47 11.69
N SER A 118 4.75 15.76 11.66
CA SER A 118 4.02 16.41 10.55
C SER A 118 4.93 16.83 9.39
N GLN A 119 6.23 16.93 9.59
CA GLN A 119 7.15 17.42 8.58
C GLN A 119 7.75 16.27 7.74
N LYS A 120 7.08 15.98 6.64
CA LYS A 120 7.62 15.08 5.61
C LYS A 120 8.73 15.78 4.84
N SER A 121 9.79 15.03 4.47
CA SER A 121 10.89 15.61 3.69
C SER A 121 10.40 16.15 2.33
N VAL A 122 11.02 17.23 1.87
CA VAL A 122 10.68 17.85 0.56
C VAL A 122 10.95 16.86 -0.58
N GLU A 123 12.03 16.10 -0.50
CA GLU A 123 12.38 15.07 -1.47
C GLU A 123 11.29 14.02 -1.57
N TRP A 124 10.79 13.53 -0.43
CA TRP A 124 9.71 12.55 -0.42
C TRP A 124 8.42 13.12 -1.00
N GLN A 125 8.07 14.37 -0.68
CA GLN A 125 6.90 15.04 -1.24
C GLN A 125 7.02 15.18 -2.78
N ASN A 126 8.19 15.54 -3.28
CA ASN A 126 8.46 15.63 -4.71
C ASN A 126 8.33 14.26 -5.39
N LEU A 127 8.87 13.20 -4.79
CA LEU A 127 8.72 11.83 -5.30
C LEU A 127 7.25 11.39 -5.32
N MET A 128 6.49 11.68 -4.26
CA MET A 128 5.05 11.40 -4.19
C MET A 128 4.28 12.12 -5.30
N ASN A 129 4.56 13.41 -5.49
CA ASN A 129 3.91 14.20 -6.52
C ASN A 129 4.23 13.68 -7.93
N ASN A 130 5.49 13.34 -8.18
CA ASN A 130 5.90 12.78 -9.45
C ASN A 130 5.25 11.42 -9.71
N SER A 131 5.28 10.51 -8.72
CA SER A 131 4.63 9.20 -8.83
C SER A 131 3.12 9.32 -9.04
N THR A 132 2.47 10.29 -8.39
CA THR A 132 1.04 10.54 -8.60
C THR A 132 0.75 11.04 -10.04
N ARG A 133 1.58 11.94 -10.57
CA ARG A 133 1.45 12.39 -11.97
C ARG A 133 1.66 11.26 -12.97
N GLU A 134 2.68 10.42 -12.76
CA GLU A 134 2.92 9.24 -13.61
C GLU A 134 1.78 8.25 -13.53
N PHE A 135 1.19 8.05 -12.34
CA PHE A 135 0.01 7.21 -12.18
C PHE A 135 -1.18 7.73 -12.97
N ILE A 136 -1.48 9.05 -12.89
CA ILE A 136 -2.56 9.68 -13.67
C ILE A 136 -2.30 9.55 -15.17
N ARG A 137 -1.06 9.77 -15.62
CA ARG A 137 -0.69 9.59 -17.04
C ARG A 137 -0.92 8.17 -17.53
N LYS A 138 -0.58 7.18 -16.70
CA LYS A 138 -0.72 5.76 -17.05
C LYS A 138 -2.16 5.28 -16.99
N TRP A 139 -2.91 5.70 -15.97
CA TRP A 139 -4.22 5.14 -15.64
C TRP A 139 -5.40 6.06 -15.92
N GLY A 140 -5.16 7.33 -16.26
CA GLY A 140 -6.18 8.32 -16.56
C GLY A 140 -6.90 8.89 -15.33
N SER A 141 -6.56 8.44 -14.13
CA SER A 141 -7.17 8.92 -12.88
C SER A 141 -6.19 8.78 -11.71
N VAL A 142 -6.52 9.40 -10.58
CA VAL A 142 -5.88 9.09 -9.30
C VAL A 142 -6.18 7.67 -8.87
N VAL A 143 -5.38 7.14 -7.94
CA VAL A 143 -5.65 5.84 -7.31
C VAL A 143 -7.05 5.83 -6.72
N LYS A 144 -7.80 4.79 -7.03
CA LYS A 144 -9.12 4.51 -6.46
C LYS A 144 -9.19 3.05 -6.03
N HIS A 145 -9.87 2.81 -4.94
CA HIS A 145 -10.16 1.47 -4.44
C HIS A 145 -11.53 1.47 -3.74
N ASP A 146 -12.12 0.31 -3.60
CA ASP A 146 -13.33 0.13 -2.82
C ASP A 146 -13.03 0.07 -1.30
N ALA A 147 -14.05 -0.25 -0.52
CA ALA A 147 -13.93 -0.37 0.93
C ALA A 147 -13.01 -1.53 1.37
N LEU A 148 -12.79 -2.52 0.52
CA LEU A 148 -11.93 -3.68 0.75
C LEU A 148 -10.52 -3.48 0.19
N MET A 149 -10.14 -2.26 -0.17
CA MET A 149 -8.88 -1.91 -0.83
C MET A 149 -8.69 -2.57 -2.20
N TYR A 150 -9.78 -3.09 -2.81
CA TYR A 150 -9.73 -3.65 -4.14
C TYR A 150 -9.66 -2.53 -5.19
N PRO A 151 -8.74 -2.60 -6.17
CA PRO A 151 -8.56 -1.53 -7.14
C PRO A 151 -9.81 -1.25 -7.97
N ILE A 152 -10.16 0.03 -8.10
CA ILE A 152 -11.16 0.51 -9.05
C ILE A 152 -10.42 1.09 -10.26
N ILE A 153 -10.36 0.32 -11.34
CA ILE A 153 -9.67 0.72 -12.56
C ILE A 153 -10.65 1.44 -13.47
N GLN A 154 -10.31 2.68 -13.84
CA GLN A 154 -11.14 3.44 -14.77
C GLN A 154 -11.11 2.79 -16.16
N PRO A 155 -12.25 2.77 -16.89
CA PRO A 155 -12.28 2.27 -18.25
C PRO A 155 -11.27 3.03 -19.12
N LYS A 156 -10.48 2.31 -19.89
CA LYS A 156 -9.69 2.93 -20.95
C LYS A 156 -10.61 3.09 -22.17
N TYR A 157 -10.80 4.34 -22.57
CA TYR A 157 -11.47 4.64 -23.81
C TYR A 157 -10.45 4.62 -24.95
N ASP A 158 -10.73 3.91 -26.01
CA ASP A 158 -9.92 3.93 -27.25
C ASP A 158 -10.32 5.16 -28.07
N ILE A 159 -9.89 6.33 -27.56
CA ILE A 159 -10.19 7.63 -28.16
C ILE A 159 -8.88 8.27 -28.62
N ALA A 160 -8.80 8.60 -29.90
CA ALA A 160 -7.70 9.37 -30.44
C ALA A 160 -8.20 10.76 -30.89
N PHE A 161 -7.47 11.81 -30.52
CA PHE A 161 -7.69 13.18 -31.00
C PHE A 161 -6.65 13.51 -32.06
N LYS A 162 -7.12 13.89 -33.26
CA LYS A 162 -6.25 14.43 -34.31
C LYS A 162 -6.45 15.96 -34.40
N ILE A 163 -5.47 16.69 -33.87
CA ILE A 163 -5.46 18.15 -33.99
C ILE A 163 -4.87 18.51 -35.36
N LYS A 164 -5.65 19.14 -36.22
CA LYS A 164 -5.21 19.51 -37.55
C LYS A 164 -4.48 20.85 -37.58
N ASN A 165 -4.90 21.81 -36.78
CA ASN A 165 -4.25 23.13 -36.64
C ASN A 165 -4.20 23.48 -35.14
N CYS A 166 -3.06 23.96 -34.71
CA CYS A 166 -2.86 24.52 -33.39
C CYS A 166 -2.16 25.85 -33.58
N ASP A 167 -2.94 26.92 -33.58
CA ASP A 167 -2.39 28.28 -33.54
C ASP A 167 -2.04 28.57 -32.08
N LEU A 168 -0.76 28.68 -31.77
CA LEU A 168 -0.20 29.07 -30.48
C LEU A 168 0.02 30.60 -30.45
#